data_9514f05c8d0e45122e5c4289e1d079e3
#
_entry.id   9514f05c8d0e45122e5c4289e1d079e3
#
_cell.length_a   1.000
_cell.length_b   1.000
_cell.length_c   1.000
_cell.angle_alpha   90.00
_cell.angle_beta   90.00
_cell.angle_gamma   90.00
#
_symmetry.space_group_name_H-M   'P 1'
#
loop_
_entity.id
_entity.type
_entity.pdbx_description
1 polymer ?
#
loop_
_entity_poly.entity_id
_entity_poly.type
_entity_poly.pdbx_seq_one_letter_code
_entity_poly.pdbx_strand_id
1 'polypeptide(L)'
;MKGIDNIAQRIREDAQQEAKDLLTQAEQKAAEARAAADREAGALRETLRKEGEAEAARQYDLLLAAEETENRKQLLSAKQELVARAFQRAVEQLCALEDEPYAQLLARLAASAAETKQEQIILNERDKARVGARVLEEANRLCSGSLTLAEECRPIVGGLILSQGKIEVNCALDTLAALRRNELAGKASALLFG
;
A
#
# COMPACT_ATOMS: atom_id res chain seq x y z
N MET A 1 2.52 -102.37 -35.21
CA MET A 1 3.33 -101.14 -35.11
C MET A 1 2.63 -99.89 -35.66
N LYS A 2 1.91 -99.94 -36.81
CA LYS A 2 1.24 -98.71 -37.36
C LYS A 2 0.19 -98.03 -36.45
N GLY A 3 -0.47 -98.78 -35.53
CA GLY A 3 -1.49 -98.16 -34.66
C GLY A 3 -0.94 -97.28 -33.56
N ILE A 4 0.23 -97.65 -33.00
CA ILE A 4 0.86 -96.88 -31.90
C ILE A 4 1.47 -95.57 -32.45
N ASP A 5 2.09 -95.64 -33.63
CA ASP A 5 2.65 -94.46 -34.30
C ASP A 5 1.60 -93.40 -34.62
N ASN A 6 0.41 -93.83 -35.05
CA ASN A 6 -0.71 -92.93 -35.31
C ASN A 6 -1.27 -92.25 -34.06
N ILE A 7 -1.31 -92.98 -32.97
CA ILE A 7 -1.75 -92.39 -31.65
C ILE A 7 -0.73 -91.36 -31.17
N ALA A 8 0.56 -91.71 -31.25
CA ALA A 8 1.63 -90.80 -30.85
C ALA A 8 1.67 -89.53 -31.72
N GLN A 9 1.38 -89.65 -33.01
CA GLN A 9 1.28 -88.50 -33.93
C GLN A 9 0.09 -87.59 -33.57
N ARG A 10 -1.06 -88.19 -33.27
CA ARG A 10 -2.27 -87.45 -32.93
C ARG A 10 -2.10 -86.73 -31.60
N ILE A 11 -1.47 -87.31 -30.60
CA ILE A 11 -1.15 -86.67 -29.31
C ILE A 11 -0.24 -85.46 -29.58
N ARG A 12 0.75 -85.55 -30.46
CA ARG A 12 1.62 -84.44 -30.80
C ARG A 12 0.87 -83.30 -31.51
N GLU A 13 -0.01 -83.66 -32.49
CA GLU A 13 -0.83 -82.66 -33.16
C GLU A 13 -1.80 -81.95 -32.21
N ASP A 14 -2.46 -82.71 -31.36
CA ASP A 14 -3.36 -82.11 -30.32
C ASP A 14 -2.58 -81.19 -29.36
N ALA A 15 -1.41 -81.63 -28.89
CA ALA A 15 -0.55 -80.80 -28.02
C ALA A 15 -0.02 -79.54 -28.75
N GLN A 16 0.29 -79.62 -30.04
CA GLN A 16 0.71 -78.48 -30.84
C GLN A 16 -0.45 -77.52 -31.07
N GLN A 17 -1.65 -78.00 -31.24
CA GLN A 17 -2.84 -77.17 -31.37
C GLN A 17 -3.18 -76.46 -30.07
N GLU A 18 -3.16 -77.21 -28.97
CA GLU A 18 -3.39 -76.60 -27.61
C GLU A 18 -2.37 -75.55 -27.31
N ALA A 19 -1.08 -75.77 -27.64
CA ALA A 19 -0.03 -74.76 -27.46
C ALA A 19 -0.28 -73.46 -28.31
N LYS A 20 -0.73 -73.62 -29.56
CA LYS A 20 -1.09 -72.49 -30.45
C LYS A 20 -2.28 -71.74 -29.90
N ASP A 21 -3.31 -72.44 -29.44
CA ASP A 21 -4.52 -71.81 -28.89
C ASP A 21 -4.19 -71.04 -27.61
N LEU A 22 -3.31 -71.60 -26.73
CA LEU A 22 -2.84 -70.94 -25.53
C LEU A 22 -2.03 -69.65 -25.85
N LEU A 23 -1.14 -69.71 -26.85
CA LEU A 23 -0.38 -68.55 -27.31
C LEU A 23 -1.30 -67.49 -27.86
N THR A 24 -2.26 -67.85 -28.72
CA THR A 24 -3.25 -66.94 -29.32
C THR A 24 -4.08 -66.24 -28.20
N GLN A 25 -4.53 -66.99 -27.19
CA GLN A 25 -5.25 -66.46 -26.04
C GLN A 25 -4.38 -65.49 -25.20
N ALA A 26 -3.10 -65.83 -25.00
CA ALA A 26 -2.16 -64.98 -24.27
C ALA A 26 -1.89 -63.67 -25.03
N GLU A 27 -1.71 -63.75 -26.35
CA GLU A 27 -1.54 -62.54 -27.18
C GLU A 27 -2.78 -61.64 -27.20
N GLN A 28 -3.98 -62.25 -27.28
CA GLN A 28 -5.24 -61.47 -27.16
C GLN A 28 -5.36 -60.79 -25.82
N LYS A 29 -5.14 -61.47 -24.72
CA LYS A 29 -5.17 -60.87 -23.36
C LYS A 29 -4.13 -59.78 -23.21
N ALA A 30 -2.94 -59.96 -23.74
CA ALA A 30 -1.90 -58.94 -23.70
C ALA A 30 -2.28 -57.70 -24.55
N ALA A 31 -2.89 -57.89 -25.72
CA ALA A 31 -3.39 -56.80 -26.56
C ALA A 31 -4.53 -56.01 -25.87
N GLU A 32 -5.49 -56.73 -25.27
CA GLU A 32 -6.58 -56.12 -24.50
C GLU A 32 -6.07 -55.32 -23.31
N ALA A 33 -5.12 -55.88 -22.55
CA ALA A 33 -4.51 -55.19 -21.39
C ALA A 33 -3.76 -53.92 -21.84
N ARG A 34 -3.00 -53.96 -22.92
CA ARG A 34 -2.33 -52.79 -23.49
C ARG A 34 -3.33 -51.73 -23.93
N ALA A 35 -4.37 -52.13 -24.66
CA ALA A 35 -5.41 -51.21 -25.11
C ALA A 35 -6.21 -50.56 -23.97
N ALA A 36 -6.40 -51.29 -22.86
CA ALA A 36 -6.99 -50.75 -21.62
C ALA A 36 -6.06 -49.71 -20.94
N ALA A 37 -4.79 -50.08 -20.78
CA ALA A 37 -3.79 -49.18 -20.20
C ALA A 37 -3.59 -47.88 -21.02
N ASP A 38 -3.58 -48.00 -22.37
CA ASP A 38 -3.45 -46.83 -23.25
C ASP A 38 -4.68 -45.89 -23.15
N ARG A 39 -5.88 -46.45 -23.02
CA ARG A 39 -7.11 -45.68 -22.79
C ARG A 39 -7.09 -44.95 -21.46
N GLU A 40 -6.69 -45.64 -20.40
CA GLU A 40 -6.59 -45.09 -19.06
C GLU A 40 -5.52 -43.97 -19.00
N ALA A 41 -4.35 -44.21 -19.58
CA ALA A 41 -3.29 -43.20 -19.68
C ALA A 41 -3.73 -41.99 -20.50
N GLY A 42 -4.47 -42.18 -21.58
CA GLY A 42 -5.03 -41.10 -22.37
C GLY A 42 -6.04 -40.25 -21.60
N ALA A 43 -6.95 -40.90 -20.88
CA ALA A 43 -7.94 -40.20 -20.04
C ALA A 43 -7.26 -39.42 -18.91
N LEU A 44 -6.26 -40.03 -18.23
CA LEU A 44 -5.50 -39.35 -17.16
C LEU A 44 -4.74 -38.13 -17.70
N ARG A 45 -4.08 -38.25 -18.84
CA ARG A 45 -3.39 -37.10 -19.47
C ARG A 45 -4.35 -35.96 -19.76
N GLU A 46 -5.52 -36.23 -20.28
CA GLU A 46 -6.51 -35.20 -20.62
C GLU A 46 -7.05 -34.54 -19.34
N THR A 47 -7.28 -35.29 -18.27
CA THR A 47 -7.70 -34.77 -16.97
C THR A 47 -6.63 -33.85 -16.38
N LEU A 48 -5.38 -34.32 -16.33
CA LEU A 48 -4.26 -33.52 -15.82
C LEU A 48 -4.00 -32.26 -16.64
N ARG A 49 -4.17 -32.32 -17.95
CA ARG A 49 -4.06 -31.15 -18.82
C ARG A 49 -5.13 -30.10 -18.46
N LYS A 50 -6.40 -30.52 -18.35
CA LYS A 50 -7.50 -29.62 -18.00
C LYS A 50 -7.33 -29.01 -16.61
N GLU A 51 -6.94 -29.81 -15.64
CA GLU A 51 -6.67 -29.34 -14.28
C GLU A 51 -5.50 -28.33 -14.25
N GLY A 52 -4.43 -28.63 -14.99
CA GLY A 52 -3.27 -27.73 -15.10
C GLY A 52 -3.62 -26.41 -15.79
N GLU A 53 -4.41 -26.44 -16.86
CA GLU A 53 -4.89 -25.23 -17.54
C GLU A 53 -5.79 -24.39 -16.63
N ALA A 54 -6.71 -25.03 -15.91
CA ALA A 54 -7.58 -24.34 -14.96
C ALA A 54 -6.81 -23.72 -13.78
N GLU A 55 -5.81 -24.40 -13.26
CA GLU A 55 -4.96 -23.88 -12.20
C GLU A 55 -4.08 -22.72 -12.68
N ALA A 56 -3.49 -22.85 -13.87
CA ALA A 56 -2.72 -21.77 -14.48
C ALA A 56 -3.57 -20.50 -14.70
N ALA A 57 -4.81 -20.66 -15.16
CA ALA A 57 -5.73 -19.54 -15.31
C ALA A 57 -6.05 -18.87 -13.97
N ARG A 58 -6.33 -19.65 -12.92
CA ARG A 58 -6.57 -19.10 -11.58
C ARG A 58 -5.36 -18.34 -11.03
N GLN A 59 -4.18 -18.89 -11.21
CA GLN A 59 -2.95 -18.24 -10.74
C GLN A 59 -2.68 -16.94 -11.51
N TYR A 60 -2.93 -16.92 -12.80
CA TYR A 60 -2.83 -15.70 -13.61
C TYR A 60 -3.78 -14.61 -13.09
N ASP A 61 -5.06 -14.95 -12.86
CA ASP A 61 -6.05 -13.99 -12.34
C ASP A 61 -5.66 -13.45 -10.96
N LEU A 62 -5.13 -14.30 -10.06
CA LEU A 62 -4.65 -13.89 -8.75
C LEU A 62 -3.47 -12.91 -8.84
N LEU A 63 -2.51 -13.19 -9.71
CA LEU A 63 -1.36 -12.31 -9.93
C LEU A 63 -1.80 -10.97 -10.50
N LEU A 64 -2.72 -10.97 -11.46
CA LEU A 64 -3.25 -9.74 -12.05
C LEU A 64 -3.98 -8.88 -11.00
N ALA A 65 -4.83 -9.49 -10.17
CA ALA A 65 -5.52 -8.78 -9.09
C ALA A 65 -4.55 -8.23 -8.02
N ALA A 66 -3.48 -8.97 -7.71
CA ALA A 66 -2.44 -8.52 -6.80
C ALA A 66 -1.69 -7.30 -7.37
N GLU A 67 -1.29 -7.34 -8.64
CA GLU A 67 -0.65 -6.22 -9.33
C GLU A 67 -1.55 -4.98 -9.41
N GLU A 68 -2.82 -5.14 -9.75
CA GLU A 68 -3.76 -4.02 -9.75
C GLU A 68 -3.89 -3.37 -8.37
N THR A 69 -3.90 -4.18 -7.31
CA THR A 69 -3.95 -3.69 -5.94
C THR A 69 -2.70 -2.91 -5.58
N GLU A 70 -1.54 -3.42 -5.95
CA GLU A 70 -0.26 -2.76 -5.69
C GLU A 70 -0.14 -1.44 -6.46
N ASN A 71 -0.54 -1.42 -7.73
CA ASN A 71 -0.58 -0.20 -8.54
C ASN A 71 -1.51 0.87 -7.94
N ARG A 72 -2.68 0.48 -7.42
CA ARG A 72 -3.59 1.42 -6.72
C ARG A 72 -2.96 1.98 -5.45
N LYS A 73 -2.27 1.15 -4.66
CA LYS A 73 -1.54 1.61 -3.47
C LYS A 73 -0.44 2.60 -3.82
N GLN A 74 0.37 2.30 -4.82
CA GLN A 74 1.44 3.19 -5.27
C GLN A 74 0.90 4.54 -5.74
N LEU A 75 -0.17 4.52 -6.53
CA LEU A 75 -0.84 5.74 -6.98
C LEU A 75 -1.39 6.55 -5.80
N LEU A 76 -2.03 5.89 -4.83
CA LEU A 76 -2.53 6.56 -3.63
C LEU A 76 -1.40 7.15 -2.79
N SER A 77 -0.31 6.40 -2.60
CA SER A 77 0.87 6.88 -1.89
C SER A 77 1.47 8.12 -2.56
N ALA A 78 1.64 8.09 -3.89
CA ALA A 78 2.13 9.25 -4.64
C ALA A 78 1.22 10.47 -4.51
N LYS A 79 -0.10 10.28 -4.57
CA LYS A 79 -1.07 11.37 -4.35
C LYS A 79 -0.97 11.95 -2.94
N GLN A 80 -0.87 11.10 -1.92
CA GLN A 80 -0.71 11.55 -0.53
C GLN A 80 0.59 12.32 -0.31
N GLU A 81 1.68 11.90 -0.94
CA GLU A 81 2.96 12.59 -0.89
C GLU A 81 2.89 13.97 -1.54
N LEU A 82 2.23 14.10 -2.69
CA LEU A 82 2.03 15.40 -3.36
C LEU A 82 1.19 16.35 -2.50
N VAL A 83 0.12 15.84 -1.86
CA VAL A 83 -0.67 16.64 -0.92
C VAL A 83 0.20 17.08 0.27
N ALA A 84 1.00 16.18 0.84
CA ALA A 84 1.90 16.52 1.95
C ALA A 84 2.92 17.62 1.56
N ARG A 85 3.52 17.51 0.37
CA ARG A 85 4.43 18.53 -0.18
C ARG A 85 3.72 19.87 -0.39
N ALA A 86 2.45 19.88 -0.81
CA ALA A 86 1.69 21.12 -0.96
C ALA A 86 1.50 21.83 0.39
N PHE A 87 1.19 21.09 1.47
CA PHE A 87 1.10 21.67 2.83
C PHE A 87 2.45 22.19 3.31
N GLN A 88 3.52 21.43 3.13
CA GLN A 88 4.87 21.88 3.48
C GLN A 88 5.23 23.17 2.74
N ARG A 89 4.96 23.23 1.43
CA ARG A 89 5.22 24.40 0.63
C ARG A 89 4.41 25.62 1.08
N ALA A 90 3.17 25.41 1.51
CA ALA A 90 2.35 26.48 2.06
C ALA A 90 2.95 27.05 3.36
N VAL A 91 3.43 26.20 4.27
CA VAL A 91 4.13 26.63 5.50
C VAL A 91 5.40 27.43 5.14
N GLU A 92 6.21 26.93 4.20
CA GLU A 92 7.41 27.63 3.72
C GLU A 92 7.07 29.01 3.15
N GLN A 93 6.00 29.12 2.36
CA GLN A 93 5.55 30.40 1.80
C GLN A 93 5.07 31.37 2.88
N LEU A 94 4.35 30.87 3.89
CA LEU A 94 3.94 31.69 5.03
C LEU A 94 5.15 32.23 5.80
N CYS A 95 6.17 31.39 6.04
CA CYS A 95 7.40 31.81 6.70
C CYS A 95 8.25 32.77 5.85
N ALA A 96 8.09 32.74 4.52
CA ALA A 96 8.80 33.59 3.57
C ALA A 96 8.08 34.92 3.26
N LEU A 97 6.92 35.18 3.87
CA LEU A 97 6.24 36.49 3.75
C LEU A 97 7.16 37.62 4.18
N GLU A 98 6.93 38.81 3.64
CA GLU A 98 7.59 40.02 4.12
C GLU A 98 7.30 40.30 5.59
N ASP A 99 8.13 41.10 6.25
CA ASP A 99 8.09 41.30 7.69
C ASP A 99 6.75 41.79 8.20
N GLU A 100 6.14 42.72 7.48
CA GLU A 100 4.86 43.33 7.90
C GLU A 100 3.70 42.32 7.85
N PRO A 101 3.39 41.68 6.69
CA PRO A 101 2.30 40.69 6.64
C PRO A 101 2.56 39.45 7.50
N TYR A 102 3.83 39.08 7.70
CA TYR A 102 4.17 37.96 8.61
C TYR A 102 3.92 38.34 10.07
N ALA A 103 4.34 39.52 10.50
CA ALA A 103 4.07 40.03 11.86
C ALA A 103 2.57 40.14 12.15
N GLN A 104 1.78 40.62 11.19
CA GLN A 104 0.32 40.70 11.33
C GLN A 104 -0.32 39.29 11.42
N LEU A 105 0.17 38.32 10.66
CA LEU A 105 -0.29 36.93 10.75
C LEU A 105 -0.04 36.37 12.16
N LEU A 106 1.20 36.49 12.65
CA LEU A 106 1.58 35.99 13.98
C LEU A 106 0.82 36.74 15.11
N ALA A 107 0.65 38.03 14.98
CA ALA A 107 -0.12 38.82 15.95
C ALA A 107 -1.59 38.38 16.04
N ARG A 108 -2.23 38.09 14.90
CA ARG A 108 -3.60 37.54 14.88
C ARG A 108 -3.67 36.16 15.51
N LEU A 109 -2.68 35.28 15.23
CA LEU A 109 -2.60 33.98 15.89
C LEU A 109 -2.46 34.12 17.39
N ALA A 110 -1.54 34.97 17.86
CA ALA A 110 -1.37 35.27 19.30
C ALA A 110 -2.65 35.77 19.92
N ALA A 111 -3.28 36.80 19.33
CA ALA A 111 -4.49 37.40 19.85
C ALA A 111 -5.69 36.43 19.89
N SER A 112 -5.78 35.50 18.90
CA SER A 112 -6.86 34.52 18.85
C SER A 112 -6.67 33.35 19.82
N ALA A 113 -5.43 33.02 20.16
CA ALA A 113 -5.08 31.90 21.04
C ALA A 113 -4.84 32.32 22.49
N ALA A 114 -4.69 33.61 22.77
CA ALA A 114 -4.53 34.15 24.12
C ALA A 114 -5.84 34.04 24.89
N GLU A 115 -5.82 33.29 26.00
CA GLU A 115 -6.99 33.10 26.89
C GLU A 115 -6.99 34.15 28.02
N THR A 116 -5.86 34.33 28.65
CA THR A 116 -5.71 35.27 29.82
C THR A 116 -5.24 36.63 29.39
N LYS A 117 -4.72 36.76 28.17
CA LYS A 117 -4.13 37.97 27.61
C LYS A 117 -2.89 38.48 28.37
N GLN A 118 -2.24 37.60 29.13
CA GLN A 118 -1.01 37.82 29.88
C GLN A 118 0.05 36.77 29.59
N GLU A 119 -0.14 35.98 28.56
CA GLU A 119 0.76 34.91 28.14
C GLU A 119 2.08 35.50 27.60
N GLN A 120 3.11 34.68 27.66
CA GLN A 120 4.39 34.95 27.01
C GLN A 120 4.37 34.38 25.60
N ILE A 121 4.78 35.18 24.62
CA ILE A 121 4.98 34.77 23.23
C ILE A 121 6.39 34.21 23.07
N ILE A 122 6.50 32.95 22.71
CA ILE A 122 7.76 32.27 22.39
C ILE A 122 7.85 32.10 20.88
N LEU A 123 8.94 32.57 20.29
CA LEU A 123 9.23 32.47 18.86
C LEU A 123 10.49 31.64 18.63
N ASN A 124 10.79 31.30 17.38
CA ASN A 124 12.12 30.86 17.03
C ASN A 124 13.09 32.04 17.00
N GLU A 125 14.38 31.75 17.02
CA GLU A 125 15.45 32.75 17.08
C GLU A 125 15.40 33.73 15.90
N ARG A 126 15.18 33.23 14.70
CA ARG A 126 15.07 34.02 13.48
C ARG A 126 13.88 34.99 13.51
N ASP A 127 12.68 34.49 13.85
CA ASP A 127 11.45 35.27 13.81
C ASP A 127 11.40 36.27 14.98
N LYS A 128 11.98 35.92 16.13
CA LYS A 128 12.14 36.85 17.26
C LYS A 128 13.00 38.07 16.87
N ALA A 129 14.13 37.82 16.22
CA ALA A 129 15.01 38.92 15.77
C ALA A 129 14.38 39.75 14.66
N ARG A 130 13.65 39.09 13.76
CA ARG A 130 13.07 39.70 12.54
C ARG A 130 11.81 40.52 12.82
N VAL A 131 10.87 39.93 13.56
CA VAL A 131 9.51 40.50 13.72
C VAL A 131 8.99 40.54 15.17
N GLY A 132 9.72 40.00 16.14
CA GLY A 132 9.24 39.79 17.50
C GLY A 132 8.62 41.03 18.15
N ALA A 133 9.27 42.18 18.07
CA ALA A 133 8.75 43.44 18.66
C ALA A 133 7.42 43.89 18.01
N ARG A 134 7.31 43.76 16.67
CA ARG A 134 6.09 44.10 15.93
C ARG A 134 4.94 43.16 16.26
N VAL A 135 5.23 41.87 16.36
CA VAL A 135 4.24 40.83 16.74
C VAL A 135 3.67 41.15 18.12
N LEU A 136 4.54 41.52 19.10
CA LEU A 136 4.11 41.84 20.46
C LEU A 136 3.22 43.08 20.47
N GLU A 137 3.63 44.16 19.83
CA GLU A 137 2.88 45.41 19.75
C GLU A 137 1.49 45.19 19.13
N GLU A 138 1.46 44.55 17.96
CA GLU A 138 0.22 44.32 17.22
C GLU A 138 -0.71 43.32 17.93
N ALA A 139 -0.16 42.23 18.52
CA ALA A 139 -0.94 41.27 19.30
C ALA A 139 -1.60 41.94 20.50
N ASN A 140 -0.87 42.74 21.28
CA ASN A 140 -1.42 43.49 22.42
C ASN A 140 -2.49 44.48 21.96
N ARG A 141 -2.32 45.13 20.81
CA ARG A 141 -3.33 46.01 20.24
C ARG A 141 -4.61 45.26 19.89
N LEU A 142 -4.48 44.07 19.28
CA LEU A 142 -5.63 43.25 18.84
C LEU A 142 -6.41 42.61 20.00
N CYS A 143 -5.74 42.08 21.00
CA CYS A 143 -6.41 41.42 22.12
C CYS A 143 -6.72 42.37 23.32
N SER A 144 -6.26 43.64 23.28
CA SER A 144 -6.30 44.58 24.38
C SER A 144 -5.72 43.94 25.66
N GLY A 145 -4.56 43.29 25.54
CA GLY A 145 -3.91 42.51 26.57
C GLY A 145 -2.54 43.06 26.99
N SER A 146 -1.84 42.26 27.80
CA SER A 146 -0.49 42.53 28.30
C SER A 146 0.43 41.36 28.04
N LEU A 147 0.39 40.84 26.80
CA LEU A 147 1.30 39.78 26.33
C LEU A 147 2.75 40.27 26.44
N THR A 148 3.66 39.36 26.72
CA THR A 148 5.10 39.64 26.79
C THR A 148 5.87 38.76 25.86
N LEU A 149 7.06 39.19 25.44
CA LEU A 149 7.95 38.37 24.61
C LEU A 149 8.89 37.58 25.51
N ALA A 150 8.88 36.26 25.40
CA ALA A 150 9.78 35.39 26.15
C ALA A 150 11.25 35.61 25.76
N GLU A 151 12.16 35.50 26.74
CA GLU A 151 13.61 35.51 26.46
C GLU A 151 14.05 34.24 25.72
N GLU A 152 13.47 33.10 26.06
CA GLU A 152 13.75 31.83 25.43
C GLU A 152 13.19 31.74 23.97
N CYS A 153 13.84 30.91 23.18
CA CYS A 153 13.39 30.59 21.82
C CYS A 153 13.12 29.08 21.71
N ARG A 154 12.24 28.69 20.83
CA ARG A 154 11.94 27.26 20.53
C ARG A 154 12.27 26.92 19.09
N PRO A 155 12.73 25.69 18.81
CA PRO A 155 13.10 25.25 17.45
C PRO A 155 11.85 24.89 16.63
N ILE A 156 10.98 25.88 16.39
CA ILE A 156 9.82 25.77 15.50
C ILE A 156 10.14 26.34 14.12
N VAL A 157 9.50 25.84 13.06
CA VAL A 157 9.73 26.28 11.67
C VAL A 157 9.29 27.74 11.49
N GLY A 158 8.17 28.10 12.09
CA GLY A 158 7.57 29.44 12.13
C GLY A 158 6.30 29.39 12.97
N GLY A 159 5.67 30.52 13.17
CA GLY A 159 4.56 30.63 14.11
C GLY A 159 5.03 31.02 15.51
N LEU A 160 4.25 30.67 16.52
CA LEU A 160 4.54 31.01 17.91
C LEU A 160 4.00 29.95 18.90
N ILE A 161 4.48 30.01 20.13
CA ILE A 161 3.91 29.29 21.26
C ILE A 161 3.52 30.33 22.31
N LEU A 162 2.31 30.22 22.84
CA LEU A 162 1.90 31.01 24.00
C LEU A 162 2.12 30.19 25.26
N SER A 163 2.76 30.77 26.25
CA SER A 163 3.05 30.11 27.53
C SER A 163 2.56 30.94 28.72
N GLN A 164 1.88 30.26 29.66
CA GLN A 164 1.50 30.83 30.92
C GLN A 164 1.68 29.80 32.05
N GLY A 165 2.76 29.94 32.79
CA GLY A 165 3.11 29.03 33.86
C GLY A 165 3.40 27.63 33.39
N LYS A 166 2.46 26.69 33.54
CA LYS A 166 2.59 25.30 33.08
C LYS A 166 1.77 24.98 31.83
N ILE A 167 1.04 25.93 31.29
CA ILE A 167 0.17 25.76 30.13
C ILE A 167 0.87 26.36 28.92
N GLU A 168 0.97 25.60 27.85
CA GLU A 168 1.49 26.06 26.56
C GLU A 168 0.45 25.81 25.47
N VAL A 169 0.20 26.82 24.64
CA VAL A 169 -0.63 26.72 23.45
C VAL A 169 0.28 26.79 22.24
N ASN A 170 0.39 25.69 21.52
CA ASN A 170 1.26 25.59 20.35
C ASN A 170 0.54 26.09 19.09
N CYS A 171 0.94 27.27 18.61
CA CYS A 171 0.50 27.89 17.37
C CYS A 171 1.62 27.90 16.30
N ALA A 172 2.52 26.92 16.32
CA ALA A 172 3.51 26.75 15.29
C ALA A 172 2.83 26.41 13.94
N LEU A 173 3.31 26.99 12.86
CA LEU A 173 2.65 26.89 11.55
C LEU A 173 2.62 25.46 11.02
N ASP A 174 3.63 24.65 11.27
CA ASP A 174 3.67 23.22 10.94
C ASP A 174 2.63 22.41 11.75
N THR A 175 2.48 22.70 13.04
CA THR A 175 1.45 22.08 13.89
C THR A 175 0.05 22.45 13.43
N LEU A 176 -0.20 23.74 13.14
CA LEU A 176 -1.49 24.20 12.63
C LEU A 176 -1.81 23.59 11.25
N ALA A 177 -0.82 23.50 10.36
CA ALA A 177 -0.97 22.84 9.07
C ALA A 177 -1.30 21.35 9.23
N ALA A 178 -0.64 20.66 10.17
CA ALA A 178 -0.92 19.25 10.46
C ALA A 178 -2.35 19.03 10.99
N LEU A 179 -2.81 19.87 11.90
CA LEU A 179 -4.18 19.83 12.44
C LEU A 179 -5.24 20.05 11.34
N ARG A 180 -4.99 21.00 10.44
CA ARG A 180 -5.91 21.35 9.36
C ARG A 180 -5.82 20.40 8.15
N ARG A 181 -4.78 19.56 8.10
CA ARG A 181 -4.56 18.64 6.98
C ARG A 181 -5.76 17.74 6.74
N ASN A 182 -6.34 17.17 7.78
CA ASN A 182 -7.48 16.25 7.64
C ASN A 182 -8.72 16.93 7.04
N GLU A 183 -8.95 18.21 7.39
CA GLU A 183 -10.07 18.99 6.86
C GLU A 183 -9.84 19.45 5.42
N LEU A 184 -8.60 19.79 5.09
CA LEU A 184 -8.25 20.41 3.82
C LEU A 184 -7.70 19.44 2.78
N ALA A 185 -7.28 18.23 3.18
CA ALA A 185 -6.68 17.25 2.27
C ALA A 185 -7.60 16.87 1.10
N GLY A 186 -8.91 16.74 1.35
CA GLY A 186 -9.89 16.48 0.29
C GLY A 186 -9.96 17.62 -0.73
N LYS A 187 -9.96 18.87 -0.26
CA LYS A 187 -9.95 20.06 -1.14
C LYS A 187 -8.64 20.20 -1.92
N ALA A 188 -7.51 19.98 -1.24
CA ALA A 188 -6.21 19.99 -1.88
C ALA A 188 -6.09 18.89 -2.93
N SER A 189 -6.58 17.69 -2.64
CA SER A 189 -6.62 16.58 -3.60
C SER A 189 -7.48 16.90 -4.81
N ALA A 190 -8.65 17.50 -4.63
CA ALA A 190 -9.52 17.91 -5.73
C ALA A 190 -8.87 18.98 -6.62
N LEU A 191 -8.13 19.91 -6.04
CA LEU A 191 -7.40 20.94 -6.81
C LEU A 191 -6.18 20.40 -7.56
N LEU A 192 -5.51 19.39 -7.02
CA LEU A 192 -4.30 18.82 -7.61
C LEU A 192 -4.58 17.75 -8.67
N PHE A 193 -5.70 17.02 -8.52
CA PHE A 193 -5.96 15.83 -9.35
C PHE A 193 -7.30 15.88 -10.12
N GLY A 194 -8.05 16.98 -9.97
CA GLY A 194 -9.29 17.25 -10.73
C GLY A 194 -10.46 16.47 -10.30
#